data_d18724652632f10a54720b3b037cdec5
#
_entry.id   d18724652632f10a54720b3b037cdec5
#
_cell.length_a   1.000
_cell.length_b   1.000
_cell.length_c   1.000
_cell.angle_alpha   90.00
_cell.angle_beta   90.00
_cell.angle_gamma   90.00
#
_symmetry.space_group_name_H-M   'P 1'
#
loop_
_entity.id
_entity.type
_entity.pdbx_description
1 polymer ?
#
loop_
_entity_poly.entity_id
_entity_poly.type
_entity_poly.pdbx_seq_one_letter_code
_entity_poly.pdbx_strand_id
1 'polypeptide(L)'
;MPNPIDTLLESALTAPFYFGQVLVEKTTTERFVLSHRDDEAMDRLQRFRSAEDAIEIAKYDDVGNYRPLKTAPNLRHGWRLELETLEDLRHALDYFYPGRLAVFAAWKSDKLKTTPLRETLDRQSGMYRVAAKISDSQINDLVADFCRSNDGCLRTILWKRDADGAIASTKLPKDKFDPARDQATAANPPGSATPATAAIPATVPLLCQEACNLLVAECRKVVKGE
;
A
#
# COMPACT_ATOMS: atom_id res chain seq x y z
N MET A 1 24.01 13.61 4.18
CA MET A 1 22.63 14.07 4.41
C MET A 1 21.85 12.89 4.95
N PRO A 2 20.99 13.06 5.95
CA PRO A 2 20.17 11.96 6.44
C PRO A 2 19.29 11.40 5.30
N ASN A 3 19.01 10.10 5.37
CA ASN A 3 18.13 9.46 4.40
C ASN A 3 16.70 10.01 4.58
N PRO A 4 16.04 10.51 3.54
CA PRO A 4 14.67 11.04 3.65
C PRO A 4 13.66 10.04 4.22
N ILE A 5 13.88 8.73 4.02
CA ILE A 5 13.04 7.67 4.56
C ILE A 5 13.24 7.55 6.06
N ASP A 6 14.49 7.61 6.54
CA ASP A 6 14.79 7.51 7.97
C ASP A 6 14.18 8.70 8.73
N THR A 7 14.32 9.92 8.21
CA THR A 7 13.66 11.12 8.79
C THR A 7 12.13 10.97 8.84
N LEU A 8 11.53 10.36 7.82
CA LEU A 8 10.10 10.10 7.77
C LEU A 8 9.68 9.07 8.84
N LEU A 9 10.43 7.98 8.96
CA LEU A 9 10.16 6.93 9.95
C LEU A 9 10.34 7.46 11.37
N GLU A 10 11.41 8.22 11.66
CA GLU A 10 11.62 8.87 12.95
C GLU A 10 10.44 9.78 13.32
N SER A 11 9.94 10.55 12.35
CA SER A 11 8.76 11.40 12.54
C SER A 11 7.49 10.60 12.81
N ALA A 12 7.31 9.44 12.17
CA ALA A 12 6.15 8.56 12.35
C ALA A 12 6.19 7.81 13.68
N LEU A 13 7.39 7.45 14.16
CA LEU A 13 7.63 6.66 15.38
C LEU A 13 7.39 7.41 16.70
N THR A 14 6.88 8.63 16.67
CA THR A 14 6.43 9.36 17.88
C THR A 14 5.21 8.71 18.54
N ALA A 15 4.47 7.91 17.81
CA ALA A 15 3.34 7.09 18.27
C ALA A 15 3.25 5.83 17.39
N PRO A 16 2.48 4.79 17.80
CA PRO A 16 2.17 3.68 16.91
C PRO A 16 1.56 4.16 15.59
N PHE A 17 1.93 3.52 14.48
CA PHE A 17 1.38 3.87 13.16
C PHE A 17 1.14 2.63 12.30
N TYR A 18 0.24 2.76 11.33
CA TYR A 18 0.00 1.75 10.30
C TYR A 18 0.79 2.02 9.04
N PHE A 19 1.36 0.94 8.47
CA PHE A 19 1.90 0.91 7.13
C PHE A 19 1.21 -0.22 6.35
N GLY A 20 0.16 0.12 5.63
CA GLY A 20 -0.75 -0.87 5.06
C GLY A 20 -1.45 -1.69 6.16
N GLN A 21 -1.22 -3.01 6.17
CA GLN A 21 -1.74 -3.91 7.20
C GLN A 21 -0.76 -4.14 8.36
N VAL A 22 0.40 -3.50 8.34
CA VAL A 22 1.41 -3.63 9.40
C VAL A 22 1.23 -2.52 10.41
N LEU A 23 1.00 -2.89 11.67
CA LEU A 23 1.13 -2.01 12.82
C LEU A 23 2.61 -1.94 13.19
N VAL A 24 3.12 -0.74 13.39
CA VAL A 24 4.50 -0.46 13.82
C VAL A 24 4.48 0.27 15.14
N GLU A 25 5.18 -0.27 16.11
CA GLU A 25 5.30 0.29 17.45
C GLU A 25 6.76 0.41 17.84
N LYS A 26 7.09 1.45 18.61
CA LYS A 26 8.40 1.60 19.26
C LYS A 26 8.25 1.29 20.75
N THR A 27 9.04 0.36 21.25
CA THR A 27 9.02 -0.01 22.66
C THR A 27 9.79 0.99 23.52
N THR A 28 9.58 0.94 24.83
CA THR A 28 10.37 1.74 25.81
C THR A 28 11.87 1.39 25.81
N THR A 29 12.24 0.25 25.26
CA THR A 29 13.64 -0.19 25.10
C THR A 29 14.22 0.16 23.73
N GLU A 30 13.61 1.11 23.03
CA GLU A 30 14.02 1.61 21.71
C GLU A 30 13.96 0.54 20.56
N ARG A 31 13.36 -0.62 20.80
CA ARG A 31 13.12 -1.65 19.78
C ARG A 31 11.85 -1.38 19.01
N PHE A 32 11.76 -1.94 17.80
CA PHE A 32 10.59 -1.85 16.95
C PHE A 32 9.84 -3.17 16.96
N VAL A 33 8.54 -3.09 17.07
CA VAL A 33 7.64 -4.25 17.03
C VAL A 33 6.67 -4.06 15.88
N LEU A 34 6.61 -5.06 15.01
CA LEU A 34 5.68 -5.11 13.89
C LEU A 34 4.72 -6.28 14.09
N SER A 35 3.46 -6.07 13.78
CA SER A 35 2.41 -7.10 13.79
C SER A 35 1.37 -6.82 12.71
N HIS A 36 0.51 -7.79 12.40
CA HIS A 36 -0.65 -7.49 11.61
C HIS A 36 -1.61 -6.61 12.43
N ARG A 37 -2.16 -5.56 11.83
CA ARG A 37 -3.01 -4.58 12.52
C ARG A 37 -4.26 -5.18 13.19
N ASP A 38 -4.72 -6.34 12.72
CA ASP A 38 -5.90 -7.04 13.25
C ASP A 38 -5.51 -8.15 14.25
N ASP A 39 -4.23 -8.27 14.61
CA ASP A 39 -3.72 -9.29 15.55
C ASP A 39 -3.74 -8.83 17.02
N GLU A 40 -4.18 -7.62 17.34
CA GLU A 40 -4.15 -7.05 18.71
C GLU A 40 -4.78 -7.96 19.77
N ALA A 41 -5.75 -8.80 19.40
CA ALA A 41 -6.47 -9.69 20.31
C ALA A 41 -5.94 -11.15 20.30
N MET A 42 -4.85 -11.45 19.60
CA MET A 42 -4.35 -12.82 19.45
C MET A 42 -3.35 -13.19 20.56
N ASP A 43 -3.66 -14.20 21.34
CA ASP A 43 -2.82 -14.67 22.47
C ASP A 43 -1.54 -15.38 22.04
N ARG A 44 -1.45 -15.88 20.80
CA ARG A 44 -0.31 -16.68 20.32
C ARG A 44 0.15 -16.22 18.95
N LEU A 45 1.21 -15.40 18.95
CA LEU A 45 1.86 -14.93 17.72
C LEU A 45 3.17 -15.69 17.49
N GLN A 46 3.42 -16.07 16.23
CA GLN A 46 4.74 -16.59 15.81
C GLN A 46 5.75 -15.44 15.87
N ARG A 47 6.84 -15.62 16.60
CA ARG A 47 7.86 -14.59 16.80
C ARG A 47 8.98 -14.69 15.78
N PHE A 48 9.35 -13.53 15.24
CA PHE A 48 10.44 -13.33 14.30
C PHE A 48 11.36 -12.22 14.81
N ARG A 49 12.63 -12.19 14.38
CA ARG A 49 13.63 -11.26 14.94
C ARG A 49 14.57 -10.65 13.91
N SER A 50 14.45 -11.00 12.64
CA SER A 50 15.28 -10.49 11.56
C SER A 50 14.43 -9.75 10.53
N ALA A 51 14.96 -8.70 9.94
CA ALA A 51 14.27 -7.98 8.85
C ALA A 51 13.95 -8.91 7.68
N GLU A 52 14.80 -9.90 7.40
CA GLU A 52 14.60 -10.90 6.34
C GLU A 52 13.42 -11.82 6.60
N ASP A 53 13.03 -12.02 7.86
CA ASP A 53 11.83 -12.79 8.21
C ASP A 53 10.55 -12.14 7.63
N ALA A 54 10.58 -10.84 7.36
CA ALA A 54 9.49 -10.14 6.70
C ALA A 54 9.20 -10.70 5.30
N ILE A 55 10.20 -11.26 4.60
CA ILE A 55 10.02 -11.93 3.31
C ILE A 55 9.13 -13.15 3.46
N GLU A 56 9.40 -13.97 4.48
CA GLU A 56 8.62 -15.19 4.74
C GLU A 56 7.20 -14.85 5.21
N ILE A 57 7.04 -13.82 6.05
CA ILE A 57 5.73 -13.33 6.48
C ILE A 57 4.93 -12.81 5.29
N ALA A 58 5.57 -12.02 4.41
CA ALA A 58 4.93 -11.37 3.28
C ALA A 58 4.63 -12.31 2.10
N LYS A 59 5.16 -13.52 2.12
CA LYS A 59 5.11 -14.49 1.02
C LYS A 59 3.72 -15.08 0.80
N TYR A 60 2.93 -15.17 1.86
CA TYR A 60 1.60 -15.77 1.82
C TYR A 60 0.53 -14.78 2.27
N ASP A 61 -0.68 -14.95 1.74
CA ASP A 61 -1.88 -14.24 2.20
C ASP A 61 -2.48 -14.90 3.47
N ASP A 62 -3.57 -14.34 3.96
CA ASP A 62 -4.30 -14.78 5.14
C ASP A 62 -4.92 -16.18 5.02
N VAL A 63 -5.16 -16.65 3.80
CA VAL A 63 -5.67 -18.00 3.51
C VAL A 63 -4.57 -18.97 3.05
N GLY A 64 -3.30 -18.55 3.08
CA GLY A 64 -2.14 -19.39 2.79
C GLY A 64 -1.75 -19.49 1.31
N ASN A 65 -2.33 -18.69 0.43
CA ASN A 65 -1.90 -18.63 -0.97
C ASN A 65 -0.63 -17.79 -1.13
N TYR A 66 0.18 -18.13 -2.13
CA TYR A 66 1.34 -17.33 -2.49
C TYR A 66 0.92 -15.91 -2.89
N ARG A 67 1.49 -14.93 -2.19
CA ARG A 67 1.19 -13.53 -2.38
C ARG A 67 2.25 -12.87 -3.26
N PRO A 68 1.87 -12.31 -4.42
CA PRO A 68 2.79 -11.49 -5.19
C PRO A 68 3.19 -10.26 -4.39
N LEU A 69 4.45 -10.10 -4.02
CA LEU A 69 4.99 -9.02 -3.19
C LEU A 69 4.59 -7.59 -3.61
N LYS A 70 4.12 -7.42 -4.83
CA LYS A 70 3.82 -6.10 -5.39
C LYS A 70 2.39 -5.61 -5.15
N THR A 71 1.47 -6.45 -4.69
CA THR A 71 0.04 -6.14 -4.78
C THR A 71 -0.78 -6.30 -3.53
N ALA A 72 -0.27 -6.76 -2.56
CA ALA A 72 -0.72 -7.01 -1.25
C ALA A 72 -2.04 -6.45 -0.68
N PRO A 73 -3.18 -6.94 -0.95
CA PRO A 73 -4.15 -7.14 0.11
C PRO A 73 -3.80 -8.42 0.87
N ASN A 74 -4.30 -8.53 2.11
CA ASN A 74 -4.36 -9.78 2.85
C ASN A 74 -3.01 -10.38 3.24
N LEU A 75 -2.24 -9.62 4.00
CA LEU A 75 -1.09 -10.15 4.71
C LEU A 75 -1.58 -11.18 5.74
N ARG A 76 -0.90 -12.32 5.84
CA ARG A 76 -1.26 -13.34 6.83
C ARG A 76 -1.27 -12.80 8.26
N HIS A 77 -2.07 -13.41 9.11
CA HIS A 77 -2.18 -13.12 10.53
C HIS A 77 -1.24 -13.98 11.40
N GLY A 78 -1.20 -13.66 12.69
CA GLY A 78 -0.59 -14.52 13.71
C GLY A 78 0.91 -14.39 13.82
N TRP A 79 1.51 -13.24 13.50
CA TRP A 79 2.95 -13.01 13.58
C TRP A 79 3.32 -11.73 14.35
N ARG A 80 4.51 -11.75 14.94
CA ARG A 80 5.17 -10.60 15.59
C ARG A 80 6.63 -10.59 15.21
N LEU A 81 7.11 -9.48 14.66
CA LEU A 81 8.49 -9.25 14.25
C LEU A 81 9.11 -8.19 15.17
N GLU A 82 10.21 -8.53 15.86
CA GLU A 82 10.92 -7.64 16.79
C GLU A 82 12.28 -7.27 16.18
N LEU A 83 12.53 -5.96 15.99
CA LEU A 83 13.72 -5.43 15.34
C LEU A 83 14.46 -4.47 16.25
N GLU A 84 15.78 -4.36 16.08
CA GLU A 84 16.63 -3.58 16.97
C GLU A 84 16.99 -2.21 16.38
N THR A 85 17.08 -2.10 15.05
CA THR A 85 17.56 -0.89 14.39
C THR A 85 16.54 -0.27 13.46
N LEU A 86 16.65 1.03 13.22
CA LEU A 86 15.82 1.73 12.22
C LEU A 86 16.08 1.21 10.80
N GLU A 87 17.29 0.74 10.53
CA GLU A 87 17.65 0.13 9.25
C GLU A 87 16.88 -1.19 9.04
N ASP A 88 16.84 -2.07 10.06
CA ASP A 88 16.06 -3.30 10.01
C ASP A 88 14.56 -3.01 9.81
N LEU A 89 14.03 -2.02 10.54
CA LEU A 89 12.65 -1.58 10.36
C LEU A 89 12.39 -1.16 8.90
N ARG A 90 13.25 -0.32 8.33
CA ARG A 90 13.14 0.13 6.94
C ARG A 90 13.16 -1.04 5.97
N HIS A 91 14.08 -1.98 6.15
CA HIS A 91 14.18 -3.18 5.31
C HIS A 91 12.93 -4.06 5.43
N ALA A 92 12.46 -4.33 6.64
CA ALA A 92 11.25 -5.12 6.85
C ALA A 92 10.02 -4.48 6.18
N LEU A 93 9.84 -3.17 6.34
CA LEU A 93 8.72 -2.45 5.70
C LEU A 93 8.83 -2.46 4.16
N ASP A 94 10.06 -2.42 3.63
CA ASP A 94 10.27 -2.55 2.18
C ASP A 94 9.99 -3.97 1.67
N TYR A 95 10.27 -5.01 2.45
CA TYR A 95 9.86 -6.38 2.13
C TYR A 95 8.34 -6.56 2.16
N PHE A 96 7.63 -5.98 3.12
CA PHE A 96 6.17 -6.02 3.15
C PHE A 96 5.53 -5.28 1.96
N TYR A 97 6.03 -4.10 1.63
CA TYR A 97 5.47 -3.21 0.61
C TYR A 97 6.58 -2.54 -0.22
N PRO A 98 7.20 -3.26 -1.17
CA PRO A 98 8.38 -2.81 -1.89
C PRO A 98 8.25 -1.41 -2.52
N GLY A 99 9.20 -0.53 -2.20
CA GLY A 99 9.32 0.82 -2.72
C GLY A 99 8.29 1.82 -2.18
N ARG A 100 7.36 1.42 -1.30
CA ARG A 100 6.25 2.31 -0.88
C ARG A 100 6.69 3.41 0.10
N LEU A 101 7.67 3.16 0.94
CA LEU A 101 8.27 4.20 1.78
C LEU A 101 8.93 5.29 0.93
N ALA A 102 9.68 4.89 -0.09
CA ALA A 102 10.32 5.83 -1.02
C ALA A 102 9.30 6.69 -1.78
N VAL A 103 8.21 6.08 -2.24
CA VAL A 103 7.11 6.80 -2.90
C VAL A 103 6.48 7.81 -1.95
N PHE A 104 6.22 7.45 -0.70
CA PHE A 104 5.65 8.35 0.28
C PHE A 104 6.62 9.49 0.64
N ALA A 105 7.91 9.21 0.82
CA ALA A 105 8.93 10.22 1.07
C ALA A 105 9.03 11.21 -0.11
N ALA A 106 8.99 10.71 -1.34
CA ALA A 106 8.97 11.56 -2.53
C ALA A 106 7.71 12.43 -2.62
N TRP A 107 6.55 11.89 -2.26
CA TRP A 107 5.30 12.66 -2.20
C TRP A 107 5.37 13.77 -1.14
N LYS A 108 5.83 13.46 0.08
CA LYS A 108 5.99 14.43 1.18
C LYS A 108 6.93 15.59 0.80
N SER A 109 7.97 15.31 0.03
CA SER A 109 8.98 16.29 -0.42
C SER A 109 8.66 16.97 -1.75
N ASP A 110 7.45 16.80 -2.31
CA ASP A 110 7.04 17.32 -3.64
C ASP A 110 7.90 16.84 -4.82
N LYS A 111 8.59 15.73 -4.67
CA LYS A 111 9.46 15.15 -5.71
C LYS A 111 8.78 14.00 -6.47
N LEU A 112 7.59 13.57 -6.02
CA LEU A 112 6.90 12.47 -6.67
C LEU A 112 6.41 12.87 -8.05
N LYS A 113 6.75 12.06 -9.05
CA LYS A 113 6.16 12.11 -10.39
C LYS A 113 5.13 10.99 -10.50
N THR A 114 3.97 11.32 -11.04
CA THR A 114 2.91 10.35 -11.34
C THR A 114 2.84 10.13 -12.85
N THR A 115 2.52 8.90 -13.25
CA THR A 115 2.35 8.55 -14.67
C THR A 115 0.86 8.34 -14.95
N PRO A 116 0.26 9.02 -15.93
CA PRO A 116 -1.12 8.79 -16.36
C PRO A 116 -1.34 7.32 -16.74
N LEU A 117 -2.52 6.77 -16.43
CA LEU A 117 -2.82 5.38 -16.80
C LEU A 117 -2.77 5.19 -18.33
N ARG A 118 -3.31 6.15 -19.08
CA ARG A 118 -3.27 6.10 -20.55
C ARG A 118 -1.85 5.96 -21.06
N GLU A 119 -0.92 6.77 -20.57
CA GLU A 119 0.50 6.68 -20.95
C GLU A 119 1.11 5.32 -20.57
N THR A 120 0.73 4.77 -19.41
CA THR A 120 1.18 3.44 -19.00
C THR A 120 0.65 2.36 -19.96
N LEU A 121 -0.61 2.44 -20.38
CA LEU A 121 -1.22 1.47 -21.30
C LEU A 121 -0.62 1.58 -22.71
N ASP A 122 -0.37 2.80 -23.19
CA ASP A 122 0.16 3.04 -24.54
C ASP A 122 1.62 2.56 -24.68
N ARG A 123 2.35 2.54 -23.58
CA ARG A 123 3.75 2.02 -23.52
C ARG A 123 3.82 0.48 -23.51
N GLN A 124 2.68 -0.23 -23.39
CA GLN A 124 2.71 -1.69 -23.33
C GLN A 124 3.12 -2.31 -24.68
N SER A 125 3.85 -3.42 -24.59
CA SER A 125 4.35 -4.18 -25.76
C SER A 125 3.94 -5.64 -25.70
N GLY A 126 4.21 -6.39 -26.76
CA GLY A 126 3.92 -7.80 -26.83
C GLY A 126 2.43 -8.10 -26.59
N MET A 127 2.16 -9.12 -25.79
CA MET A 127 0.78 -9.56 -25.48
C MET A 127 -0.05 -8.52 -24.72
N TYR A 128 0.58 -7.57 -24.04
CA TYR A 128 -0.10 -6.53 -23.26
C TYR A 128 -0.47 -5.30 -24.08
N ARG A 129 0.03 -5.14 -25.31
CA ARG A 129 -0.30 -4.02 -26.20
C ARG A 129 -1.80 -3.85 -26.41
N VAL A 130 -2.57 -4.93 -26.35
CA VAL A 130 -4.03 -4.89 -26.49
C VAL A 130 -4.72 -4.09 -25.38
N ALA A 131 -4.11 -3.99 -24.18
CA ALA A 131 -4.66 -3.25 -23.06
C ALA A 131 -4.84 -1.73 -23.36
N ALA A 132 -4.07 -1.17 -24.28
CA ALA A 132 -4.26 0.22 -24.74
C ALA A 132 -5.62 0.49 -25.40
N LYS A 133 -6.32 -0.57 -25.85
CA LYS A 133 -7.64 -0.46 -26.51
C LYS A 133 -8.81 -0.37 -25.53
N ILE A 134 -8.57 -0.50 -24.22
CA ILE A 134 -9.63 -0.40 -23.21
C ILE A 134 -10.31 0.97 -23.27
N SER A 135 -11.64 0.99 -23.18
CA SER A 135 -12.40 2.24 -23.16
C SER A 135 -12.36 2.90 -21.78
N ASP A 136 -12.66 4.19 -21.74
CA ASP A 136 -12.64 4.95 -20.49
C ASP A 136 -13.71 4.51 -19.49
N SER A 137 -14.88 4.07 -19.98
CA SER A 137 -15.92 3.48 -19.13
C SER A 137 -15.42 2.19 -18.49
N GLN A 138 -14.84 1.28 -19.29
CA GLN A 138 -14.26 0.04 -18.78
C GLN A 138 -13.13 0.28 -17.78
N ILE A 139 -12.31 1.31 -17.98
CA ILE A 139 -11.27 1.69 -17.01
C ILE A 139 -11.89 2.12 -15.68
N ASN A 140 -12.99 2.89 -15.70
CA ASN A 140 -13.63 3.32 -14.46
C ASN A 140 -14.12 2.16 -13.63
N ASP A 141 -14.85 1.26 -14.28
CA ASP A 141 -15.42 0.08 -13.64
C ASP A 141 -14.29 -0.79 -13.07
N LEU A 142 -13.27 -1.07 -13.89
CA LEU A 142 -12.12 -1.86 -13.48
C LEU A 142 -11.34 -1.25 -12.31
N VAL A 143 -11.11 0.07 -12.30
CA VAL A 143 -10.42 0.74 -11.19
C VAL A 143 -11.25 0.72 -9.92
N ALA A 144 -12.57 0.89 -10.02
CA ALA A 144 -13.47 0.78 -8.88
C ALA A 144 -13.43 -0.62 -8.27
N ASP A 145 -13.53 -1.63 -9.11
CA ASP A 145 -13.59 -3.04 -8.67
C ASP A 145 -12.22 -3.57 -8.22
N PHE A 146 -11.19 -3.35 -9.01
CA PHE A 146 -9.86 -3.94 -8.77
C PHE A 146 -9.00 -3.14 -7.80
N CYS A 147 -9.04 -1.82 -7.86
CA CYS A 147 -8.15 -0.97 -7.04
C CYS A 147 -8.79 -0.47 -5.74
N ARG A 148 -10.11 -0.51 -5.62
CA ARG A 148 -10.87 0.10 -4.52
C ARG A 148 -11.87 -0.81 -3.83
N SER A 149 -12.06 -2.04 -4.31
CA SER A 149 -12.91 -3.01 -3.62
C SER A 149 -12.25 -3.49 -2.32
N ASN A 150 -13.05 -4.04 -1.39
CA ASN A 150 -12.57 -4.55 -0.11
C ASN A 150 -11.52 -5.66 -0.26
N ASP A 151 -11.57 -6.41 -1.36
CA ASP A 151 -10.58 -7.44 -1.72
C ASP A 151 -9.50 -6.90 -2.67
N GLY A 152 -9.55 -5.62 -2.98
CA GLY A 152 -8.66 -4.96 -3.92
C GLY A 152 -7.36 -4.49 -3.30
N CYS A 153 -6.66 -3.66 -4.06
CA CYS A 153 -5.38 -3.12 -3.66
C CYS A 153 -5.53 -2.09 -2.53
N LEU A 154 -4.78 -2.22 -1.44
CA LEU A 154 -4.73 -1.27 -0.33
C LEU A 154 -4.10 0.09 -0.67
N ARG A 155 -3.73 0.32 -1.92
CA ARG A 155 -3.00 1.53 -2.32
C ARG A 155 -3.95 2.68 -2.64
N THR A 156 -3.58 3.86 -2.20
CA THR A 156 -4.23 5.10 -2.59
C THR A 156 -3.72 5.57 -3.94
N ILE A 157 -4.63 5.72 -4.89
CA ILE A 157 -4.32 6.14 -6.25
C ILE A 157 -4.06 7.66 -6.28
N LEU A 158 -2.91 8.07 -6.80
CA LEU A 158 -2.55 9.48 -6.99
C LEU A 158 -2.78 10.00 -8.40
N TRP A 159 -3.02 9.12 -9.37
CA TRP A 159 -3.33 9.51 -10.73
C TRP A 159 -4.83 9.70 -10.92
N LYS A 160 -5.23 10.69 -11.73
CA LYS A 160 -6.63 11.02 -12.06
C LYS A 160 -6.94 10.70 -13.51
N ARG A 161 -8.25 10.59 -13.76
CA ARG A 161 -8.87 10.76 -15.05
C ARG A 161 -9.15 12.23 -15.30
N ASP A 162 -8.82 12.74 -16.47
CA ASP A 162 -9.26 14.07 -16.92
C ASP A 162 -10.71 14.04 -17.45
N ALA A 163 -11.20 15.21 -17.90
CA ALA A 163 -12.55 15.36 -18.42
C ALA A 163 -12.81 14.54 -19.70
N ASP A 164 -11.74 14.19 -20.43
CA ASP A 164 -11.80 13.42 -21.68
C ASP A 164 -11.66 11.90 -21.41
N GLY A 165 -11.58 11.51 -20.15
CA GLY A 165 -11.41 10.13 -19.74
C GLY A 165 -9.98 9.63 -19.74
N ALA A 166 -9.00 10.41 -20.20
CA ALA A 166 -7.60 10.11 -20.03
C ALA A 166 -7.23 10.18 -18.54
N ILE A 167 -6.45 9.25 -18.07
CA ILE A 167 -5.98 9.30 -16.71
C ILE A 167 -4.76 10.21 -16.66
N ALA A 168 -5.01 11.45 -16.31
CA ALA A 168 -3.99 12.44 -16.09
C ALA A 168 -3.24 12.13 -14.78
N SER A 169 -1.93 12.33 -14.80
CA SER A 169 -1.19 12.45 -13.57
C SER A 169 -1.64 13.73 -12.87
N THR A 170 -2.26 13.62 -11.73
CA THR A 170 -2.47 14.81 -10.92
C THR A 170 -1.68 14.66 -9.64
N LYS A 171 -0.87 15.68 -9.35
CA LYS A 171 -0.65 16.03 -7.96
C LYS A 171 -2.00 16.49 -7.45
N LEU A 172 -2.68 15.63 -6.71
CA LEU A 172 -3.81 16.12 -5.93
C LEU A 172 -3.27 17.18 -4.97
N PRO A 173 -3.93 18.35 -4.90
CA PRO A 173 -3.55 19.37 -3.94
C PRO A 173 -3.51 18.72 -2.53
N LYS A 174 -2.42 18.90 -1.81
CA LYS A 174 -2.23 18.31 -0.48
C LYS A 174 -3.31 18.72 0.53
N ASP A 175 -3.93 19.87 0.30
CA ASP A 175 -5.02 20.44 1.10
C ASP A 175 -6.39 19.77 0.86
N LYS A 176 -6.55 19.07 -0.27
CA LYS A 176 -7.83 18.43 -0.67
C LYS A 176 -7.81 16.92 -0.57
N PHE A 177 -6.65 16.32 -0.28
CA PHE A 177 -6.48 14.89 -0.28
C PHE A 177 -5.56 14.45 0.86
N ASP A 178 -6.13 13.71 1.78
CA ASP A 178 -5.41 13.04 2.84
C ASP A 178 -5.35 11.53 2.54
N PRO A 179 -4.24 11.05 1.94
CA PRO A 179 -4.11 9.63 1.60
C PRO A 179 -4.06 8.73 2.85
N ALA A 180 -3.64 9.25 3.99
CA ALA A 180 -3.67 8.50 5.24
C ALA A 180 -5.10 8.27 5.71
N ARG A 181 -5.96 9.29 5.60
CA ARG A 181 -7.39 9.20 5.91
C ARG A 181 -8.12 8.26 4.95
N ASP A 182 -7.84 8.34 3.65
CA ASP A 182 -8.44 7.45 2.64
C ASP A 182 -8.10 5.99 2.91
N GLN A 183 -6.85 5.70 3.25
CA GLN A 183 -6.43 4.34 3.60
C GLN A 183 -7.04 3.84 4.92
N ALA A 184 -7.12 4.70 5.93
CA ALA A 184 -7.79 4.37 7.19
C ALA A 184 -9.27 4.05 6.97
N THR A 185 -9.95 4.78 6.07
CA THR A 185 -11.36 4.55 5.73
C THR A 185 -11.54 3.24 4.94
N ALA A 186 -10.66 2.95 3.99
CA ALA A 186 -10.68 1.68 3.24
C ALA A 186 -10.37 0.47 4.14
N ALA A 187 -9.54 0.68 5.16
CA ALA A 187 -9.16 -0.34 6.12
C ALA A 187 -10.27 -0.66 7.15
N ASN A 188 -11.12 0.34 7.45
CA ASN A 188 -12.24 0.21 8.39
C ASN A 188 -13.52 0.70 7.70
N PRO A 189 -14.20 -0.15 6.90
CA PRO A 189 -15.46 0.23 6.26
C PRO A 189 -16.50 0.62 7.32
N PRO A 190 -17.40 1.57 7.02
CA PRO A 190 -18.45 1.97 7.95
C PRO A 190 -19.30 0.75 8.33
N GLY A 191 -19.26 0.36 9.60
CA GLY A 191 -19.95 -0.81 10.14
C GLY A 191 -19.08 -1.81 10.89
N SER A 192 -17.75 -1.71 10.82
CA SER A 192 -16.88 -2.46 11.73
C SER A 192 -16.95 -1.81 13.12
N ALA A 193 -17.49 -2.54 14.09
CA ALA A 193 -17.60 -2.09 15.46
C ALA A 193 -16.21 -2.10 16.14
N THR A 194 -15.44 -1.04 15.94
CA THR A 194 -14.26 -0.77 16.76
C THR A 194 -14.72 0.01 18.00
N PRO A 195 -14.29 -0.34 19.20
CA PRO A 195 -14.67 0.40 20.42
C PRO A 195 -14.21 1.86 20.30
N ALA A 196 -15.10 2.79 20.55
CA ALA A 196 -14.99 4.22 20.29
C ALA A 196 -14.01 5.00 21.20
N THR A 197 -12.98 4.37 21.79
CA THR A 197 -12.14 5.01 22.83
C THR A 197 -10.63 4.93 22.62
N ALA A 198 -10.14 4.19 21.64
CA ALA A 198 -8.70 4.23 21.30
C ALA A 198 -8.46 5.19 20.13
N ALA A 199 -7.49 6.10 20.27
CA ALA A 199 -7.06 6.94 19.16
C ALA A 199 -6.55 6.04 18.02
N ILE A 200 -7.16 6.15 16.83
CA ILE A 200 -6.73 5.39 15.65
C ILE A 200 -5.28 5.75 15.36
N PRO A 201 -4.36 4.78 15.28
CA PRO A 201 -2.97 5.05 14.95
C PRO A 201 -2.82 5.82 13.64
N ALA A 202 -1.84 6.70 13.57
CA ALA A 202 -1.53 7.41 12.34
C ALA A 202 -1.21 6.41 11.21
N THR A 203 -1.46 6.79 9.97
CA THR A 203 -1.20 5.91 8.82
C THR A 203 -0.15 6.52 7.91
N VAL A 204 0.89 5.76 7.61
CA VAL A 204 1.79 6.03 6.49
C VAL A 204 1.18 5.36 5.25
N PRO A 205 0.66 6.12 4.29
CA PRO A 205 -0.13 5.56 3.20
C PRO A 205 0.72 4.84 2.16
N LEU A 206 0.16 3.75 1.62
CA LEU A 206 0.71 3.08 0.44
C LEU A 206 0.24 3.83 -0.82
N LEU A 207 1.09 4.66 -1.39
CA LEU A 207 0.73 5.47 -2.56
C LEU A 207 0.97 4.72 -3.87
N CYS A 208 0.03 4.86 -4.82
CA CYS A 208 0.12 4.36 -6.17
C CYS A 208 0.34 5.52 -7.15
N GLN A 209 1.54 5.62 -7.69
CA GLN A 209 1.93 6.71 -8.60
C GLN A 209 1.66 6.40 -10.08
N GLU A 210 1.48 5.12 -10.41
CA GLU A 210 1.24 4.63 -11.77
C GLU A 210 0.48 3.31 -11.73
N ALA A 211 -0.10 2.89 -12.86
CA ALA A 211 -0.74 1.61 -12.97
C ALA A 211 0.27 0.47 -12.79
N CYS A 212 -0.07 -0.49 -11.94
CA CYS A 212 0.74 -1.69 -11.76
C CYS A 212 0.50 -2.71 -12.88
N ASN A 213 1.43 -3.66 -13.03
CA ASN A 213 1.33 -4.72 -14.02
C ASN A 213 0.05 -5.55 -13.90
N LEU A 214 -0.52 -5.67 -12.70
CA LEU A 214 -1.78 -6.40 -12.51
C LEU A 214 -2.96 -5.64 -13.09
N LEU A 215 -3.06 -4.33 -12.84
CA LEU A 215 -4.10 -3.52 -13.46
C LEU A 215 -3.99 -3.56 -14.99
N VAL A 216 -2.77 -3.51 -15.53
CA VAL A 216 -2.55 -3.65 -16.98
C VAL A 216 -3.00 -5.04 -17.48
N ALA A 217 -2.77 -6.10 -16.71
CA ALA A 217 -3.23 -7.44 -17.04
C ALA A 217 -4.76 -7.54 -17.03
N GLU A 218 -5.42 -6.93 -16.05
CA GLU A 218 -6.89 -6.86 -15.98
C GLU A 218 -7.47 -6.02 -17.15
N CYS A 219 -6.85 -4.88 -17.49
CA CYS A 219 -7.22 -4.12 -18.69
C CYS A 219 -7.16 -5.00 -19.96
N ARG A 220 -6.13 -5.85 -20.07
CA ARG A 220 -6.00 -6.78 -21.19
C ARG A 220 -7.14 -7.80 -21.23
N LYS A 221 -7.52 -8.38 -20.09
CA LYS A 221 -8.64 -9.33 -20.01
C LYS A 221 -9.94 -8.68 -20.44
N VAL A 222 -10.26 -7.51 -19.88
CA VAL A 222 -11.47 -6.76 -20.25
C VAL A 222 -11.56 -6.52 -21.76
N VAL A 223 -10.47 -6.10 -22.39
CA VAL A 223 -10.45 -5.84 -23.85
C VAL A 223 -10.66 -7.14 -24.66
N LYS A 224 -10.23 -8.28 -24.13
CA LYS A 224 -10.39 -9.58 -24.78
C LYS A 224 -11.72 -10.25 -24.49
N GLY A 225 -12.47 -9.77 -23.48
CA GLY A 225 -13.69 -10.43 -23.00
C GLY A 225 -13.40 -11.73 -22.21
N GLU A 226 -12.23 -11.79 -21.57
CA GLU A 226 -11.80 -12.93 -20.72
C GLU A 226 -12.26 -12.72 -19.28
#